data_7ecc9d53782070ca6bc63b2259028858
#
_entry.id   7ecc9d53782070ca6bc63b2259028858
#
_cell.length_a   1.000
_cell.length_b   1.000
_cell.length_c   1.000
_cell.angle_alpha   90.00
_cell.angle_beta   90.00
_cell.angle_gamma   90.00
#
_symmetry.space_group_name_H-M   'P 1'
#
loop_
_entity.id
_entity.type
_entity.pdbx_description
1 polymer ?
#
loop_
_entity_poly.entity_id
_entity_poly.type
_entity_poly.pdbx_seq_one_letter_code
_entity_poly.pdbx_strand_id
1 'polypeptide(L)'
;MTREETKQLLPIIQAFSEGKCIQTKTGSGWISIENMSFAGNPKAYRIQPEPKYRPFANAEECWTEMLNHQPFGWLKGDKCFYNIVSVSNIDVSMANVSGDIVTLYFSDVMEDNTFADGTPFGVKVEE
;
A
#
# COMPACT_ATOMS: atom_id res chain seq x y z
N MET A 1 15.99 -23.68 20.25
CA MET A 1 14.67 -23.03 20.24
C MET A 1 13.67 -23.86 21.00
N THR A 2 12.94 -23.26 21.93
CA THR A 2 11.90 -23.94 22.70
C THR A 2 10.61 -24.06 21.90
N ARG A 3 9.67 -24.89 22.36
CA ARG A 3 8.33 -24.98 21.71
C ARG A 3 7.58 -23.68 21.76
N GLU A 4 7.72 -22.93 22.86
CA GLU A 4 7.09 -21.64 23.02
C GLU A 4 7.66 -20.60 22.04
N GLU A 5 8.98 -20.57 21.90
CA GLU A 5 9.65 -19.70 20.90
C GLU A 5 9.20 -20.06 19.49
N THR A 6 9.03 -21.35 19.18
CA THR A 6 8.53 -21.79 17.87
C THR A 6 7.11 -21.26 17.63
N LYS A 7 6.24 -21.32 18.64
CA LYS A 7 4.88 -20.78 18.54
C LYS A 7 4.88 -19.27 18.28
N GLN A 8 5.80 -18.55 18.90
CA GLN A 8 5.93 -17.09 18.69
C GLN A 8 6.44 -16.77 17.30
N LEU A 9 7.31 -17.59 16.73
CA LEU A 9 7.86 -17.40 15.38
C LEU A 9 6.92 -17.86 14.27
N LEU A 10 5.97 -18.75 14.57
CA LEU A 10 5.12 -19.36 13.55
C LEU A 10 4.40 -18.35 12.66
N PRO A 11 3.76 -17.27 13.18
CA PRO A 11 3.13 -16.28 12.34
C PRO A 11 4.13 -15.54 11.43
N ILE A 12 5.36 -15.34 11.90
CA ILE A 12 6.43 -14.67 11.15
C ILE A 12 6.93 -15.58 10.03
N ILE A 13 7.13 -16.86 10.32
CA ILE A 13 7.53 -17.87 9.34
C ILE A 13 6.47 -17.99 8.24
N GLN A 14 5.20 -18.02 8.62
CA GLN A 14 4.10 -18.09 7.69
C GLN A 14 4.06 -16.85 6.79
N ALA A 15 4.19 -15.65 7.35
CA ALA A 15 4.25 -14.42 6.60
C ALA A 15 5.42 -14.41 5.61
N PHE A 16 6.57 -14.90 6.02
CA PHE A 16 7.75 -15.03 5.15
C PHE A 16 7.46 -15.97 3.98
N SER A 17 6.81 -17.11 4.23
CA SER A 17 6.45 -18.06 3.17
C SER A 17 5.44 -17.49 2.18
N GLU A 18 4.63 -16.53 2.61
CA GLU A 18 3.64 -15.83 1.78
C GLU A 18 4.23 -14.66 0.99
N GLY A 19 5.53 -14.40 1.13
CA GLY A 19 6.22 -13.32 0.44
C GLY A 19 6.16 -11.97 1.12
N LYS A 20 5.68 -11.89 2.35
CA LYS A 20 5.67 -10.65 3.13
C LYS A 20 7.06 -10.28 3.60
N CYS A 21 7.34 -8.99 3.71
CA CYS A 21 8.62 -8.50 4.21
C CYS A 21 8.74 -8.73 5.71
N ILE A 22 9.86 -9.32 6.12
CA ILE A 22 10.19 -9.54 7.53
C ILE A 22 11.33 -8.59 7.90
N GLN A 23 11.27 -8.04 9.09
CA GLN A 23 12.30 -7.17 9.64
C GLN A 23 12.95 -7.79 10.85
N THR A 24 14.24 -7.53 11.03
CA THR A 24 14.98 -7.91 12.24
C THR A 24 15.46 -6.67 12.97
N LYS A 25 15.48 -6.75 14.30
CA LYS A 25 15.92 -5.64 15.14
C LYS A 25 17.45 -5.59 15.20
N THR A 26 17.99 -4.41 14.94
CA THR A 26 19.44 -4.14 15.07
C THR A 26 19.66 -2.98 16.03
N GLY A 27 20.92 -2.64 16.31
CA GLY A 27 21.25 -1.47 17.11
C GLY A 27 20.79 -0.15 16.50
N SER A 28 20.57 -0.12 15.17
CA SER A 28 20.08 1.06 14.44
C SER A 28 18.59 1.04 14.21
N GLY A 29 17.87 0.02 14.69
CA GLY A 29 16.43 -0.15 14.50
C GLY A 29 16.08 -1.39 13.69
N TRP A 30 14.93 -1.37 13.04
CA TRP A 30 14.45 -2.49 12.24
C TRP A 30 14.95 -2.41 10.81
N ILE A 31 15.50 -3.51 10.30
CA ILE A 31 15.93 -3.62 8.89
C ILE A 31 15.25 -4.81 8.24
N SER A 32 14.97 -4.67 6.93
CA SER A 32 14.39 -5.77 6.13
C SER A 32 15.43 -6.86 5.87
N ILE A 33 15.01 -8.12 5.91
CA ILE A 33 15.87 -9.27 5.64
C ILE A 33 15.30 -10.08 4.48
N GLU A 34 16.18 -10.63 3.65
CA GLU A 34 15.80 -11.48 2.52
C GLU A 34 15.68 -12.95 2.90
N ASN A 35 16.49 -13.37 3.87
CA ASN A 35 16.53 -14.73 4.35
C ASN A 35 16.35 -14.77 5.86
N MET A 36 15.61 -15.74 6.36
CA MET A 36 15.42 -15.93 7.78
C MET A 36 16.34 -17.03 8.32
N SER A 37 16.99 -16.73 9.43
CA SER A 37 17.57 -17.75 10.28
C SER A 37 16.56 -18.10 11.36
N PHE A 38 16.25 -19.37 11.53
CA PHE A 38 15.32 -19.83 12.55
C PHE A 38 15.97 -20.01 13.94
N ALA A 39 17.25 -19.64 14.03
CA ALA A 39 17.96 -19.56 15.29
C ALA A 39 17.85 -18.15 15.84
N GLY A 40 17.56 -18.02 17.12
CA GLY A 40 17.54 -16.72 17.79
C GLY A 40 16.24 -16.40 18.50
N ASN A 41 16.16 -15.17 19.01
CA ASN A 41 15.03 -14.73 19.79
C ASN A 41 13.85 -14.33 18.86
N PRO A 42 12.64 -14.91 19.05
CA PRO A 42 11.47 -14.53 18.28
C PRO A 42 11.14 -13.03 18.30
N LYS A 43 11.49 -12.35 19.40
CA LYS A 43 11.28 -10.91 19.55
C LYS A 43 12.19 -10.06 18.66
N ALA A 44 13.22 -10.68 18.06
CA ALA A 44 14.12 -9.98 17.13
C ALA A 44 13.54 -9.86 15.71
N TYR A 45 12.40 -10.49 15.43
CA TYR A 45 11.75 -10.47 14.12
C TYR A 45 10.35 -9.89 14.21
N ARG A 46 9.93 -9.21 13.14
CA ARG A 46 8.55 -8.75 12.99
C ARG A 46 8.14 -8.75 11.52
N ILE A 47 6.84 -8.82 11.28
CA ILE A 47 6.28 -8.55 9.96
C ILE A 47 6.35 -7.05 9.74
N GLN A 48 6.89 -6.61 8.60
CA GLN A 48 6.92 -5.18 8.27
C GLN A 48 5.48 -4.64 8.28
N PRO A 49 5.20 -3.56 9.04
CA PRO A 49 3.87 -2.95 9.03
C PRO A 49 3.50 -2.49 7.62
N GLU A 50 2.33 -2.88 7.13
CA GLU A 50 1.83 -2.40 5.85
C GLU A 50 1.39 -0.94 6.02
N PRO A 51 1.75 -0.05 5.08
CA PRO A 51 1.25 1.32 5.11
C PRO A 51 -0.27 1.32 5.04
N LYS A 52 -0.90 2.10 5.91
CA LYS A 52 -2.33 2.33 5.87
C LYS A 52 -2.63 3.61 5.11
N TYR A 53 -3.70 3.60 4.32
CA TYR A 53 -4.13 4.73 3.54
C TYR A 53 -5.59 5.05 3.86
N ARG A 54 -5.95 6.32 3.78
CA ARG A 54 -7.33 6.78 3.85
C ARG A 54 -7.73 7.47 2.54
N PRO A 55 -9.01 7.51 2.20
CA PRO A 55 -9.45 8.26 1.04
C PRO A 55 -9.14 9.75 1.18
N PHE A 56 -9.00 10.46 0.05
CA PHE A 56 -8.85 11.91 0.08
C PHE A 56 -10.09 12.56 0.68
N ALA A 57 -9.88 13.58 1.49
CA ALA A 57 -10.96 14.31 2.13
C ALA A 57 -11.57 15.39 1.21
N ASN A 58 -10.81 15.87 0.23
CA ASN A 58 -11.24 16.92 -0.70
C ASN A 58 -10.37 16.91 -1.96
N ALA A 59 -10.73 17.77 -2.93
CA ALA A 59 -10.00 17.88 -4.18
C ALA A 59 -8.55 18.35 -4.00
N GLU A 60 -8.30 19.23 -3.05
CA GLU A 60 -6.96 19.78 -2.81
C GLU A 60 -5.97 18.68 -2.39
N GLU A 61 -6.37 17.80 -1.47
CA GLU A 61 -5.54 16.65 -1.08
C GLU A 61 -5.25 15.74 -2.26
N CYS A 62 -6.27 15.47 -3.07
CA CYS A 62 -6.14 14.64 -4.26
C CYS A 62 -5.13 15.24 -5.24
N TRP A 63 -5.29 16.50 -5.60
CA TRP A 63 -4.37 17.19 -6.51
C TRP A 63 -2.95 17.24 -5.99
N THR A 64 -2.77 17.52 -4.70
CA THR A 64 -1.45 17.59 -4.08
C THR A 64 -0.75 16.24 -4.16
N GLU A 65 -1.44 15.16 -3.87
CA GLU A 65 -0.86 13.81 -3.94
C GLU A 65 -0.59 13.39 -5.38
N MET A 66 -1.45 13.75 -6.33
CA MET A 66 -1.25 13.43 -7.74
C MET A 66 0.05 14.00 -8.30
N LEU A 67 0.53 15.13 -7.79
CA LEU A 67 1.79 15.73 -8.20
C LEU A 67 3.01 14.85 -7.87
N ASN A 68 2.88 13.95 -6.90
CA ASN A 68 3.95 13.06 -6.46
C ASN A 68 4.02 11.76 -7.27
N HIS A 69 3.07 11.54 -8.21
CA HIS A 69 2.98 10.27 -8.95
C HIS A 69 3.06 10.51 -10.44
N GLN A 70 3.85 9.72 -11.13
CA GLN A 70 4.05 9.78 -12.56
C GLN A 70 3.53 8.50 -13.23
N PRO A 71 2.88 8.58 -14.39
CA PRO A 71 2.47 9.82 -15.07
C PRO A 71 1.29 10.51 -14.37
N PHE A 72 1.34 11.83 -14.33
CA PHE A 72 0.33 12.65 -13.66
C PHE A 72 -1.07 12.41 -14.22
N GLY A 73 -2.03 12.21 -13.31
CA GLY A 73 -3.43 12.02 -13.67
C GLY A 73 -3.80 10.64 -14.19
N TRP A 74 -2.92 9.65 -14.07
CA TRP A 74 -3.19 8.29 -14.51
C TRP A 74 -3.39 7.35 -13.32
N LEU A 75 -4.41 6.50 -13.43
CA LEU A 75 -4.71 5.45 -12.46
C LEU A 75 -4.64 4.09 -13.12
N LYS A 76 -4.27 3.09 -12.35
CA LYS A 76 -4.23 1.70 -12.78
C LYS A 76 -5.40 0.96 -12.14
N GLY A 77 -6.27 0.40 -12.97
CA GLY A 77 -7.32 -0.50 -12.55
C GLY A 77 -6.93 -1.95 -12.78
N ASP A 78 -7.89 -2.85 -12.61
CA ASP A 78 -7.68 -4.29 -12.72
C ASP A 78 -7.24 -4.73 -14.13
N LYS A 79 -7.79 -4.10 -15.16
CA LYS A 79 -7.59 -4.50 -16.55
C LYS A 79 -7.08 -3.39 -17.47
N CYS A 80 -7.11 -2.15 -17.02
CA CYS A 80 -6.74 -1.01 -17.85
C CYS A 80 -6.33 0.18 -17.01
N PHE A 81 -5.79 1.19 -17.70
CA PHE A 81 -5.47 2.47 -17.11
C PHE A 81 -6.62 3.44 -17.31
N TYR A 82 -6.80 4.35 -16.39
CA TYR A 82 -7.78 5.43 -16.45
C TYR A 82 -7.07 6.77 -16.36
N ASN A 83 -7.56 7.75 -17.13
CA ASN A 83 -7.08 9.12 -17.04
C ASN A 83 -8.08 9.97 -16.23
N ILE A 84 -7.59 10.67 -15.22
CA ILE A 84 -8.42 11.56 -14.42
C ILE A 84 -8.76 12.80 -15.25
N VAL A 85 -10.05 13.06 -15.43
CA VAL A 85 -10.54 14.21 -16.22
C VAL A 85 -11.08 15.33 -15.34
N SER A 86 -11.54 15.02 -14.14
CA SER A 86 -11.97 16.04 -13.17
C SER A 86 -11.96 15.48 -11.74
N VAL A 87 -11.83 16.38 -10.78
CA VAL A 87 -11.85 16.05 -9.36
C VAL A 87 -12.75 17.05 -8.65
N SER A 88 -13.71 16.54 -7.88
CA SER A 88 -14.51 17.36 -6.96
C SER A 88 -14.06 17.13 -5.52
N ASN A 89 -14.72 17.78 -4.56
CA ASN A 89 -14.42 17.57 -3.14
C ASN A 89 -14.89 16.22 -2.60
N ILE A 90 -15.66 15.45 -3.37
CA ILE A 90 -16.22 14.18 -2.93
C ILE A 90 -15.91 13.03 -3.88
N ASP A 91 -15.62 13.30 -5.16
CA ASP A 91 -15.47 12.26 -6.17
C ASP A 91 -14.43 12.62 -7.24
N VAL A 92 -14.15 11.63 -8.07
CA VAL A 92 -13.21 11.70 -9.18
C VAL A 92 -13.91 11.19 -10.44
N SER A 93 -13.79 11.92 -11.55
CA SER A 93 -14.20 11.44 -12.87
C SER A 93 -12.98 11.04 -13.67
N MET A 94 -13.04 9.84 -14.25
CA MET A 94 -11.93 9.28 -15.03
C MET A 94 -12.45 8.65 -16.32
N ALA A 95 -11.60 8.70 -17.35
CA ALA A 95 -11.90 8.13 -18.66
C ALA A 95 -11.07 6.88 -18.91
N ASN A 96 -11.69 5.84 -19.48
CA ASN A 96 -10.99 4.66 -19.93
C ASN A 96 -10.48 4.83 -21.37
N VAL A 97 -9.82 3.79 -21.91
CA VAL A 97 -9.28 3.82 -23.29
C VAL A 97 -10.35 3.94 -24.36
N SER A 98 -11.60 3.58 -24.07
CA SER A 98 -12.73 3.72 -24.98
C SER A 98 -13.38 5.10 -24.92
N GLY A 99 -12.95 5.97 -24.01
CA GLY A 99 -13.50 7.29 -23.81
C GLY A 99 -14.72 7.35 -22.89
N ASP A 100 -15.09 6.23 -22.28
CA ASP A 100 -16.18 6.19 -21.29
C ASP A 100 -15.73 6.86 -19.99
N ILE A 101 -16.60 7.68 -19.42
CA ILE A 101 -16.31 8.39 -18.18
C ILE A 101 -17.05 7.73 -17.03
N VAL A 102 -16.29 7.46 -15.96
CA VAL A 102 -16.80 6.87 -14.71
C VAL A 102 -16.51 7.86 -13.59
N THR A 103 -17.52 8.14 -12.77
CA THR A 103 -17.37 9.00 -11.59
C THR A 103 -17.55 8.15 -10.33
N LEU A 104 -16.55 8.14 -9.47
CA LEU A 104 -16.52 7.35 -8.23
C LEU A 104 -16.10 8.23 -7.06
N TYR A 105 -16.63 7.92 -5.88
CA TYR A 105 -16.16 8.53 -4.64
C TYR A 105 -14.71 8.16 -4.38
N PHE A 106 -13.99 9.02 -3.65
CA PHE A 106 -12.58 8.76 -3.34
C PHE A 106 -12.35 7.39 -2.69
N SER A 107 -13.23 6.97 -1.79
CA SER A 107 -13.14 5.66 -1.14
C SER A 107 -13.23 4.51 -2.13
N ASP A 108 -14.11 4.61 -3.10
CA ASP A 108 -14.31 3.57 -4.12
C ASP A 108 -13.11 3.49 -5.07
N VAL A 109 -12.54 4.64 -5.43
CA VAL A 109 -11.35 4.68 -6.27
C VAL A 109 -10.15 4.08 -5.52
N MET A 110 -9.99 4.39 -4.26
CA MET A 110 -8.90 3.83 -3.45
C MET A 110 -9.01 2.31 -3.31
N GLU A 111 -10.23 1.78 -3.23
CA GLU A 111 -10.48 0.34 -3.12
C GLU A 111 -10.15 -0.41 -4.42
N ASP A 112 -10.54 0.15 -5.56
CA ASP A 112 -10.50 -0.54 -6.84
C ASP A 112 -9.29 -0.18 -7.72
N ASN A 113 -8.62 0.92 -7.43
CA ASN A 113 -7.54 1.46 -8.29
C ASN A 113 -6.34 1.91 -7.47
N THR A 114 -5.20 2.05 -8.16
CA THR A 114 -3.98 2.64 -7.61
C THR A 114 -3.52 3.75 -8.56
N PHE A 115 -2.59 4.59 -8.10
CA PHE A 115 -1.83 5.40 -9.04
C PHE A 115 -1.10 4.49 -10.04
N ALA A 116 -0.73 5.03 -11.20
CA ALA A 116 -0.06 4.23 -12.24
C ALA A 116 1.26 3.61 -11.77
N ASP A 117 1.89 4.16 -10.75
CA ASP A 117 3.10 3.61 -10.13
C ASP A 117 2.82 2.48 -9.12
N GLY A 118 1.56 2.13 -8.89
CA GLY A 118 1.16 1.07 -7.96
C GLY A 118 0.88 1.54 -6.53
N THR A 119 1.10 2.82 -6.23
CA THR A 119 0.80 3.38 -4.91
C THR A 119 -0.71 3.51 -4.72
N PRO A 120 -1.27 3.22 -3.53
CA PRO A 120 -2.70 3.40 -3.29
C PRO A 120 -3.16 4.84 -3.54
N PHE A 121 -4.37 4.98 -4.07
CA PHE A 121 -4.99 6.28 -4.35
C PHE A 121 -5.61 6.84 -3.06
N GLY A 122 -4.77 7.44 -2.23
CA GLY A 122 -5.19 7.97 -0.95
C GLY A 122 -4.05 8.66 -0.21
N VAL A 123 -4.31 9.04 1.02
CA VAL A 123 -3.33 9.68 1.90
C VAL A 123 -2.77 8.64 2.87
N LYS A 124 -1.45 8.53 2.96
CA LYS A 124 -0.79 7.64 3.91
C LYS A 124 -1.07 8.10 5.33
N VAL A 125 -1.60 7.18 6.13
CA VAL A 125 -1.86 7.44 7.54
C VAL A 125 -0.59 7.17 8.33
N GLU A 126 -0.10 8.17 9.03
CA GLU A 126 1.03 8.02 9.95
C GLU A 126 0.54 7.43 11.26
N GLU A 127 1.25 6.42 11.75
CA GLU A 127 1.00 5.85 13.06
C GLU A 127 1.74 6.62 14.15
#